data_eff4414a63595e0fb6b276c8bd4a6fc9
#
_entry.id   eff4414a63595e0fb6b276c8bd4a6fc9
#
_cell.length_a   1.000
_cell.length_b   1.000
_cell.length_c   1.000
_cell.angle_alpha   90.00
_cell.angle_beta   90.00
_cell.angle_gamma   90.00
#
_symmetry.space_group_name_H-M   'P 1'
#
loop_
_entity.id
_entity.type
_entity.pdbx_description
1 polymer ?
#
loop_
_entity_poly.entity_id
_entity_poly.type
_entity_poly.pdbx_seq_one_letter_code
_entity_poly.pdbx_strand_id
1 'polypeptide(L)'
;MSAGAVAIRPWRLADFDAVKAILDDTFASTWLPQLTPEAAKAYADSGEPVGYIDESGPAFFVAELEGEVVGMVHWEHDFVQALHVPAAHQRKGIARALMAFAEAGMRADGVAQARLETDTFNTQSQGLYGALGYREAGRYPDLEWHSGFTTILYVKDLA
;
A
#
# COMPACT_ATOMS: atom_id res chain seq x y z
N MET A 1 6.52 -27.55 2.16
CA MET A 1 5.78 -27.13 0.99
C MET A 1 5.61 -25.62 1.02
N SER A 2 5.96 -24.97 -0.05
CA SER A 2 5.74 -23.52 -0.12
C SER A 2 4.24 -23.23 -0.08
N ALA A 3 3.88 -22.10 0.48
CA ALA A 3 2.53 -21.60 0.32
C ALA A 3 2.17 -21.61 -1.16
N GLY A 4 0.93 -21.88 -1.49
CA GLY A 4 0.47 -21.84 -2.87
C GLY A 4 0.80 -20.50 -3.53
N ALA A 5 0.86 -20.48 -4.84
CA ALA A 5 1.11 -19.24 -5.57
C ALA A 5 0.02 -18.22 -5.27
N VAL A 6 0.42 -16.98 -5.06
CA VAL A 6 -0.50 -15.87 -4.89
C VAL A 6 -1.11 -15.54 -6.25
N ALA A 7 -2.44 -15.46 -6.32
CA ALA A 7 -3.16 -15.00 -7.49
C ALA A 7 -3.53 -13.54 -7.31
N ILE A 8 -3.20 -12.71 -8.28
CA ILE A 8 -3.56 -11.29 -8.25
C ILE A 8 -4.69 -11.07 -9.25
N ARG A 9 -5.76 -10.48 -8.78
CA ARG A 9 -6.97 -10.27 -9.58
C ARG A 9 -7.61 -8.91 -9.27
N PRO A 10 -8.48 -8.42 -10.17
CA PRO A 10 -9.23 -7.20 -9.88
C PRO A 10 -10.13 -7.35 -8.66
N TRP A 11 -10.32 -6.26 -7.97
CA TRP A 11 -11.27 -6.12 -6.87
C TRP A 11 -12.69 -6.54 -7.29
N ARG A 12 -13.42 -7.10 -6.33
CA ARG A 12 -14.86 -7.34 -6.41
C ARG A 12 -15.53 -6.77 -5.16
N LEU A 13 -16.79 -6.42 -5.26
CA LEU A 13 -17.52 -5.88 -4.11
C LEU A 13 -17.48 -6.82 -2.89
N ALA A 14 -17.47 -8.13 -3.15
CA ALA A 14 -17.35 -9.13 -2.08
C ALA A 14 -16.03 -9.03 -1.29
N ASP A 15 -15.02 -8.33 -1.81
CA ASP A 15 -13.73 -8.14 -1.14
C ASP A 15 -13.74 -7.00 -0.12
N PHE A 16 -14.84 -6.23 -0.03
CA PHE A 16 -14.89 -5.02 0.79
C PHE A 16 -14.44 -5.27 2.24
N ASP A 17 -15.05 -6.26 2.90
CA ASP A 17 -14.75 -6.53 4.30
C ASP A 17 -13.31 -7.00 4.50
N ALA A 18 -12.79 -7.84 3.60
CA ALA A 18 -11.42 -8.34 3.68
C ALA A 18 -10.41 -7.21 3.49
N VAL A 19 -10.63 -6.33 2.52
CA VAL A 19 -9.73 -5.19 2.28
C VAL A 19 -9.82 -4.19 3.41
N LYS A 20 -11.02 -3.92 3.93
CA LYS A 20 -11.18 -3.06 5.11
C LYS A 20 -10.38 -3.58 6.29
N ALA A 21 -10.46 -4.89 6.55
CA ALA A 21 -9.68 -5.51 7.63
C ALA A 21 -8.19 -5.37 7.43
N ILE A 22 -7.70 -5.49 6.19
CA ILE A 22 -6.29 -5.28 5.87
C ILE A 22 -5.86 -3.84 6.14
N LEU A 23 -6.65 -2.87 5.70
CA LEU A 23 -6.33 -1.45 5.90
C LEU A 23 -6.37 -1.08 7.38
N ASP A 24 -7.34 -1.61 8.13
CA ASP A 24 -7.40 -1.41 9.58
C ASP A 24 -6.18 -2.02 10.28
N ASP A 25 -5.78 -3.22 9.88
CA ASP A 25 -4.61 -3.92 10.46
C ASP A 25 -3.32 -3.12 10.23
N THR A 26 -3.07 -2.68 9.01
CA THR A 26 -1.85 -1.94 8.69
C THR A 26 -1.85 -0.56 9.33
N PHE A 27 -2.99 0.09 9.43
CA PHE A 27 -3.10 1.36 10.17
C PHE A 27 -2.77 1.16 11.64
N ALA A 28 -3.39 0.17 12.29
CA ALA A 28 -3.19 -0.08 13.72
C ALA A 28 -1.75 -0.47 14.05
N SER A 29 -1.10 -1.24 13.17
CA SER A 29 0.26 -1.72 13.43
C SER A 29 1.35 -0.72 13.04
N THR A 30 1.10 0.12 12.03
CA THR A 30 2.14 0.99 11.46
C THR A 30 1.99 2.44 11.86
N TRP A 31 0.80 3.02 11.74
CA TRP A 31 0.59 4.45 11.97
C TRP A 31 0.09 4.79 13.35
N LEU A 32 -0.89 4.04 13.85
CA LEU A 32 -1.53 4.36 15.13
C LEU A 32 -0.53 4.55 16.28
N PRO A 33 0.53 3.73 16.43
CA PRO A 33 1.52 3.93 17.48
C PRO A 33 2.30 5.23 17.38
N GLN A 34 2.32 5.85 16.18
CA GLN A 34 3.07 7.08 15.91
C GLN A 34 2.21 8.34 16.05
N LEU A 35 0.88 8.19 16.11
CA LEU A 35 -0.03 9.33 16.08
C LEU A 35 -0.18 9.96 17.46
N THR A 36 -0.36 11.29 17.48
CA THR A 36 -0.85 11.98 18.69
C THR A 36 -2.30 11.58 18.94
N PRO A 37 -2.82 11.73 20.18
CA PRO A 37 -4.23 11.47 20.45
C PRO A 37 -5.18 12.25 19.55
N GLU A 38 -4.83 13.51 19.22
CA GLU A 38 -5.63 14.33 18.32
C GLU A 38 -5.66 13.80 16.90
N ALA A 39 -4.52 13.35 16.37
CA ALA A 39 -4.42 12.78 15.04
C ALA A 39 -5.15 11.44 14.96
N ALA A 40 -5.04 10.61 15.99
CA ALA A 40 -5.76 9.34 16.07
C ALA A 40 -7.27 9.54 16.08
N LYS A 41 -7.75 10.55 16.83
CA LYS A 41 -9.17 10.88 16.86
C LYS A 41 -9.64 11.42 15.51
N ALA A 42 -8.86 12.27 14.87
CA ALA A 42 -9.19 12.80 13.54
C ALA A 42 -9.35 11.67 12.52
N TYR A 43 -8.47 10.69 12.55
CA TYR A 43 -8.59 9.53 11.66
C TYR A 43 -9.85 8.71 11.99
N ALA A 44 -10.09 8.44 13.28
CA ALA A 44 -11.28 7.67 13.70
C ALA A 44 -12.58 8.36 13.26
N ASP A 45 -12.62 9.69 13.28
CA ASP A 45 -13.79 10.47 12.91
C ASP A 45 -13.91 10.72 11.40
N SER A 46 -12.87 10.38 10.61
CA SER A 46 -12.80 10.71 9.18
C SER A 46 -13.66 9.82 8.27
N GLY A 47 -14.10 8.67 8.76
CA GLY A 47 -14.80 7.69 7.93
C GLY A 47 -13.87 6.78 7.14
N GLU A 48 -12.55 6.88 7.36
CA GLU A 48 -11.58 6.01 6.71
C GLU A 48 -11.41 4.69 7.47
N PRO A 49 -11.08 3.57 6.81
CA PRO A 49 -10.79 3.47 5.37
C PRO A 49 -12.01 3.28 4.47
N VAL A 50 -13.22 3.31 5.00
CA VAL A 50 -14.44 3.04 4.22
C VAL A 50 -14.58 4.00 3.05
N GLY A 51 -14.37 5.30 3.28
CA GLY A 51 -14.45 6.31 2.22
C GLY A 51 -13.48 6.04 1.08
N TYR A 52 -12.25 5.67 1.40
CA TYR A 52 -11.25 5.34 0.39
C TYR A 52 -11.66 4.11 -0.43
N ILE A 53 -12.16 3.06 0.23
CA ILE A 53 -12.60 1.84 -0.46
C ILE A 53 -13.80 2.14 -1.36
N ASP A 54 -14.77 2.91 -0.87
CA ASP A 54 -15.97 3.27 -1.65
C ASP A 54 -15.59 4.05 -2.91
N GLU A 55 -14.65 4.98 -2.79
CA GLU A 55 -14.25 5.84 -3.91
C GLU A 55 -13.33 5.12 -4.88
N SER A 56 -12.35 4.39 -4.40
CA SER A 56 -11.24 3.87 -5.20
C SER A 56 -11.22 2.35 -5.34
N GLY A 57 -12.05 1.62 -4.62
CA GLY A 57 -12.09 0.16 -4.65
C GLY A 57 -12.08 -0.45 -6.05
N PRO A 58 -12.89 0.07 -7.01
CA PRO A 58 -12.90 -0.47 -8.37
C PRO A 58 -11.55 -0.45 -9.09
N ALA A 59 -10.59 0.37 -8.62
CA ALA A 59 -9.24 0.42 -9.17
C ALA A 59 -8.26 -0.51 -8.44
N PHE A 60 -8.69 -1.18 -7.38
CA PHE A 60 -7.82 -2.07 -6.59
C PHE A 60 -7.56 -3.39 -7.30
N PHE A 61 -6.37 -3.94 -7.06
CA PHE A 61 -6.08 -5.35 -7.30
C PHE A 61 -5.78 -6.00 -5.95
N VAL A 62 -6.23 -7.23 -5.79
CA VAL A 62 -6.06 -7.98 -4.54
C VAL A 62 -5.23 -9.23 -4.80
N ALA A 63 -4.45 -9.61 -3.78
CA ALA A 63 -3.73 -10.87 -3.77
C ALA A 63 -4.57 -11.90 -3.02
N GLU A 64 -4.77 -13.05 -3.63
CA GLU A 64 -5.55 -14.15 -3.06
C GLU A 64 -4.65 -15.36 -2.88
N LEU A 65 -4.68 -15.94 -1.69
CA LEU A 65 -3.93 -17.13 -1.34
C LEU A 65 -4.90 -18.13 -0.72
N GLU A 66 -5.07 -19.27 -1.36
CA GLU A 66 -5.96 -20.33 -0.89
C GLU A 66 -7.39 -19.84 -0.63
N GLY A 67 -7.89 -18.96 -1.50
CA GLY A 67 -9.24 -18.40 -1.38
C GLY A 67 -9.38 -17.22 -0.43
N GLU A 68 -8.30 -16.81 0.23
CA GLU A 68 -8.30 -15.69 1.17
C GLU A 68 -7.59 -14.47 0.56
N VAL A 69 -8.19 -13.29 0.71
CA VAL A 69 -7.55 -12.03 0.30
C VAL A 69 -6.47 -11.68 1.33
N VAL A 70 -5.21 -11.64 0.89
CA VAL A 70 -4.05 -11.46 1.77
C VAL A 70 -3.24 -10.21 1.46
N GLY A 71 -3.71 -9.35 0.58
CA GLY A 71 -3.04 -8.10 0.26
C GLY A 71 -3.78 -7.33 -0.81
N MET A 72 -3.42 -6.06 -0.99
CA MET A 72 -3.99 -5.22 -2.02
C MET A 72 -2.98 -4.20 -2.52
N VAL A 73 -3.16 -3.74 -3.75
CA VAL A 73 -2.39 -2.65 -4.34
C VAL A 73 -3.33 -1.76 -5.15
N HIS A 74 -3.06 -0.46 -5.09
CA HIS A 74 -3.76 0.54 -5.88
C HIS A 74 -2.72 1.51 -6.45
N TRP A 75 -2.74 1.72 -7.76
CA TRP A 75 -1.90 2.73 -8.40
C TRP A 75 -2.72 3.52 -9.40
N GLU A 76 -2.34 4.77 -9.59
CA GLU A 76 -2.92 5.67 -10.58
C GLU A 76 -1.78 6.19 -11.45
N HIS A 77 -1.80 5.90 -12.75
CA HIS A 77 -0.77 6.27 -13.72
C HIS A 77 0.62 5.81 -13.26
N ASP A 78 1.46 6.71 -12.75
CA ASP A 78 2.85 6.43 -12.33
C ASP A 78 3.02 6.31 -10.82
N PHE A 79 1.94 6.48 -10.05
CA PHE A 79 2.02 6.60 -8.59
C PHE A 79 1.29 5.45 -7.88
N VAL A 80 2.01 4.77 -6.99
CA VAL A 80 1.43 3.75 -6.13
C VAL A 80 0.76 4.44 -4.94
N GLN A 81 -0.56 4.39 -4.91
CA GLN A 81 -1.38 5.02 -3.88
C GLN A 81 -1.42 4.21 -2.58
N ALA A 82 -1.44 2.89 -2.71
CA ALA A 82 -1.56 2.00 -1.56
C ALA A 82 -0.97 0.63 -1.88
N LEU A 83 -0.28 0.07 -0.92
CA LEU A 83 0.21 -1.30 -0.93
C LEU A 83 0.14 -1.80 0.50
N HIS A 84 -0.71 -2.79 0.75
CA HIS A 84 -0.93 -3.31 2.10
C HIS A 84 -0.96 -4.81 2.13
N VAL A 85 -0.19 -5.39 3.07
CA VAL A 85 -0.20 -6.82 3.40
C VAL A 85 -0.30 -6.91 4.91
N PRO A 86 -1.32 -7.59 5.47
CA PRO A 86 -1.47 -7.67 6.92
C PRO A 86 -0.30 -8.41 7.57
N ALA A 87 -0.04 -8.11 8.83
CA ALA A 87 1.10 -8.65 9.56
C ALA A 87 1.19 -10.18 9.49
N ALA A 88 0.05 -10.88 9.55
CA ALA A 88 0.01 -12.35 9.50
C ALA A 88 0.53 -12.93 8.18
N HIS A 89 0.56 -12.14 7.12
CA HIS A 89 0.95 -12.58 5.77
C HIS A 89 2.20 -11.91 5.24
N GLN A 90 2.89 -11.12 6.07
CA GLN A 90 4.15 -10.47 5.66
C GLN A 90 5.28 -11.49 5.56
N ARG A 91 6.32 -11.13 4.80
CA ARG A 91 7.52 -11.94 4.55
C ARG A 91 7.24 -13.23 3.75
N LYS A 92 6.15 -13.26 2.99
CA LYS A 92 5.80 -14.38 2.09
C LYS A 92 5.96 -14.01 0.62
N GLY A 93 6.50 -12.82 0.32
CA GLY A 93 6.65 -12.34 -1.05
C GLY A 93 5.39 -11.73 -1.66
N ILE A 94 4.33 -11.51 -0.87
CA ILE A 94 3.05 -10.98 -1.39
C ILE A 94 3.20 -9.53 -1.84
N ALA A 95 3.84 -8.69 -1.04
CA ALA A 95 4.07 -7.28 -1.41
C ALA A 95 4.92 -7.17 -2.67
N ARG A 96 5.95 -8.01 -2.78
CA ARG A 96 6.80 -8.07 -3.98
C ARG A 96 5.98 -8.44 -5.21
N ALA A 97 5.10 -9.44 -5.09
CA ALA A 97 4.25 -9.88 -6.20
C ALA A 97 3.26 -8.77 -6.61
N LEU A 98 2.65 -8.09 -5.64
CA LEU A 98 1.74 -6.97 -5.91
C LEU A 98 2.46 -5.82 -6.61
N MET A 99 3.66 -5.48 -6.16
CA MET A 99 4.45 -4.41 -6.79
C MET A 99 4.89 -4.80 -8.21
N ALA A 100 5.31 -6.04 -8.42
CA ALA A 100 5.66 -6.51 -9.76
C ALA A 100 4.46 -6.41 -10.71
N PHE A 101 3.26 -6.74 -10.22
CA PHE A 101 2.04 -6.62 -10.99
C PHE A 101 1.74 -5.16 -11.35
N ALA A 102 1.83 -4.24 -10.37
CA ALA A 102 1.61 -2.82 -10.59
C ALA A 102 2.60 -2.25 -11.61
N GLU A 103 3.89 -2.58 -11.46
CA GLU A 103 4.94 -2.13 -12.37
C GLU A 103 4.73 -2.65 -13.80
N ALA A 104 4.29 -3.89 -13.94
CA ALA A 104 3.95 -4.45 -15.26
C ALA A 104 2.78 -3.68 -15.89
N GLY A 105 1.76 -3.33 -15.11
CA GLY A 105 0.65 -2.49 -15.56
C GLY A 105 1.10 -1.11 -15.99
N MET A 106 1.98 -0.50 -15.22
CA MET A 106 2.57 0.81 -15.56
C MET A 106 3.37 0.74 -16.86
N ARG A 107 4.21 -0.28 -17.03
CA ARG A 107 4.98 -0.48 -18.27
C ARG A 107 4.05 -0.64 -19.48
N ALA A 108 2.99 -1.40 -19.34
CA ALA A 108 2.01 -1.60 -20.41
C ALA A 108 1.36 -0.28 -20.83
N ASP A 109 1.23 0.68 -19.91
CA ASP A 109 0.66 2.00 -20.15
C ASP A 109 1.73 3.02 -20.59
N GLY A 110 2.97 2.61 -20.80
CA GLY A 110 4.05 3.50 -21.27
C GLY A 110 4.68 4.33 -20.16
N VAL A 111 4.46 4.01 -18.89
CA VAL A 111 5.07 4.75 -17.77
C VAL A 111 6.55 4.41 -17.68
N ALA A 112 7.40 5.45 -17.71
CA ALA A 112 8.85 5.28 -17.68
C ALA A 112 9.42 5.22 -16.27
N GLN A 113 8.72 5.80 -15.28
CA GLN A 113 9.20 5.85 -13.90
C GLN A 113 8.03 5.70 -12.94
N ALA A 114 8.13 4.75 -12.03
CA ALA A 114 7.16 4.57 -10.94
C ALA A 114 7.54 5.44 -9.75
N ARG A 115 6.53 5.95 -9.04
CA ARG A 115 6.69 6.77 -7.84
C ARG A 115 5.83 6.21 -6.72
N LEU A 116 6.31 6.36 -5.50
CA LEU A 116 5.54 6.06 -4.29
C LEU A 116 6.07 6.87 -3.12
N GLU A 117 5.30 6.89 -2.06
CA GLU A 117 5.65 7.62 -0.85
C GLU A 117 5.60 6.71 0.37
N THR A 118 6.47 6.97 1.34
CA THR A 118 6.42 6.33 2.66
C THR A 118 6.88 7.34 3.71
N ASP A 119 6.69 7.01 4.98
CA ASP A 119 7.08 7.90 6.07
C ASP A 119 8.45 7.52 6.64
N THR A 120 9.15 8.49 7.22
CA THR A 120 10.49 8.26 7.78
C THR A 120 10.50 7.26 8.92
N PHE A 121 9.40 7.09 9.65
CA PHE A 121 9.32 6.09 10.71
C PHE A 121 9.09 4.66 10.18
N ASN A 122 8.64 4.51 8.95
CA ASN A 122 8.27 3.21 8.38
C ASN A 122 9.50 2.54 7.73
N THR A 123 10.43 2.08 8.57
CA THR A 123 11.68 1.48 8.10
C THR A 123 11.45 0.17 7.35
N GLN A 124 10.41 -0.57 7.67
CA GLN A 124 10.05 -1.81 6.98
C GLN A 124 9.72 -1.54 5.51
N SER A 125 8.88 -0.53 5.24
CA SER A 125 8.54 -0.13 3.86
C SER A 125 9.76 0.37 3.11
N GLN A 126 10.62 1.17 3.75
CA GLN A 126 11.85 1.66 3.14
C GLN A 126 12.75 0.50 2.71
N GLY A 127 12.91 -0.51 3.57
CA GLY A 127 13.68 -1.71 3.25
C GLY A 127 13.08 -2.48 2.07
N LEU A 128 11.77 -2.64 2.04
CA LEU A 128 11.07 -3.30 0.93
C LEU A 128 11.32 -2.57 -0.39
N TYR A 129 11.07 -1.26 -0.41
CA TYR A 129 11.19 -0.49 -1.65
C TYR A 129 12.63 -0.42 -2.13
N GLY A 130 13.60 -0.28 -1.22
CA GLY A 130 15.01 -0.35 -1.57
C GLY A 130 15.39 -1.68 -2.20
N ALA A 131 14.89 -2.80 -1.65
CA ALA A 131 15.12 -4.13 -2.21
C ALA A 131 14.48 -4.32 -3.59
N LEU A 132 13.40 -3.57 -3.88
CA LEU A 132 12.72 -3.62 -5.18
C LEU A 132 13.33 -2.67 -6.21
N GLY A 133 14.39 -1.95 -5.86
CA GLY A 133 15.11 -1.06 -6.78
C GLY A 133 14.65 0.39 -6.75
N TYR A 134 13.83 0.78 -5.78
CA TYR A 134 13.44 2.17 -5.61
C TYR A 134 14.55 2.95 -4.91
N ARG A 135 14.68 4.24 -5.26
CA ARG A 135 15.62 5.15 -4.63
C ARG A 135 14.90 6.38 -4.10
N GLU A 136 15.42 6.95 -3.04
CA GLU A 136 14.90 8.17 -2.47
C GLU A 136 15.12 9.34 -3.43
N ALA A 137 14.07 10.11 -3.70
CA ALA A 137 14.11 11.25 -4.61
C ALA A 137 13.76 12.56 -3.91
N GLY A 138 13.22 12.54 -2.70
CA GLY A 138 12.90 13.75 -1.98
C GLY A 138 12.26 13.47 -0.63
N ARG A 139 12.19 14.51 0.20
CA ARG A 139 11.50 14.47 1.49
C ARG A 139 10.71 15.76 1.66
N TYR A 140 9.52 15.66 2.25
CA TYR A 140 8.68 16.82 2.51
C TYR A 140 7.72 16.53 3.67
N PRO A 141 7.20 17.59 4.34
CA PRO A 141 6.24 17.38 5.43
C PRO A 141 4.97 16.70 4.93
N ASP A 142 4.45 15.78 5.75
CA ASP A 142 3.14 15.18 5.50
C ASP A 142 2.07 16.20 5.94
N LEU A 143 1.37 16.78 4.97
CA LEU A 143 0.34 17.79 5.22
C LEU A 143 -1.06 17.21 5.25
N GLU A 144 -1.23 15.96 4.83
CA GLU A 144 -2.55 15.35 4.65
C GLU A 144 -3.31 15.21 5.98
N TRP A 145 -2.61 14.75 7.02
CA TRP A 145 -3.24 14.49 8.32
C TRP A 145 -2.75 15.42 9.42
N HIS A 146 -1.96 16.44 9.09
CA HIS A 146 -1.30 17.32 10.07
C HIS A 146 -0.57 16.53 11.15
N SER A 147 0.04 15.41 10.74
CA SER A 147 0.66 14.44 11.65
C SER A 147 2.00 14.91 12.21
N GLY A 148 2.65 15.87 11.56
CA GLY A 148 4.02 16.24 11.86
C GLY A 148 5.05 15.28 11.27
N PHE A 149 4.63 14.28 10.51
CA PHE A 149 5.52 13.29 9.89
C PHE A 149 6.21 13.89 8.67
N THR A 150 7.33 13.27 8.30
CA THR A 150 8.04 13.58 7.05
C THR A 150 7.83 12.42 6.09
N THR A 151 7.42 12.77 4.87
CA THR A 151 7.22 11.82 3.79
C THR A 151 8.47 11.72 2.94
N ILE A 152 8.81 10.50 2.50
CA ILE A 152 9.92 10.23 1.58
C ILE A 152 9.32 9.83 0.25
N LEU A 153 9.73 10.51 -0.82
CA LEU A 153 9.41 10.11 -2.19
C LEU A 153 10.44 9.12 -2.69
N TYR A 154 9.97 7.98 -3.18
CA TYR A 154 10.78 6.95 -3.83
C TYR A 154 10.41 6.84 -5.29
N VAL A 155 11.41 6.61 -6.13
CA VAL A 155 11.23 6.45 -7.58
C VAL A 155 12.00 5.23 -8.08
N LYS A 156 11.49 4.64 -9.16
CA LYS A 156 12.15 3.53 -9.85
C LYS A 156 11.96 3.67 -11.35
N ASP A 157 13.05 3.59 -12.10
CA ASP A 157 12.99 3.60 -13.55
C ASP A 157 12.47 2.25 -14.04
N LEU A 158 11.47 2.28 -14.92
CA LEU A 158 10.82 1.08 -15.46
C LEU A 158 11.26 0.76 -16.88
N ALA A 159 11.91 1.71 -17.51
CA ALA A 159 12.40 1.56 -18.89
C ALA A 159 13.73 0.81 -18.93
#